data_b00d357ba852df25409f7ddba6a66ed1
#
_entry.id   b00d357ba852df25409f7ddba6a66ed1
#
_cell.length_a   1.000
_cell.length_b   1.000
_cell.length_c   1.000
_cell.angle_alpha   90.00
_cell.angle_beta   90.00
_cell.angle_gamma   90.00
#
_symmetry.space_group_name_H-M   'P 1'
#
loop_
_entity.id
_entity.type
_entity.pdbx_description
1 polymer ?
#
loop_
_entity_poly.entity_id
_entity_poly.type
_entity_poly.pdbx_seq_one_letter_code
_entity_poly.pdbx_strand_id
1 'polypeptide(L)'
;RSIVAIANNHISGREIGAPLTNVALKILMDKSYETQDYRLHYCGLSAEGKTLRSSTMFIKHNGKLVDMLCINFDDSRYLAASENVLRMCHPDIFIDEHIAPQQAEPGDPFPRAVPATTESVHNSIDAVAGDAVGRELIRLGVTADRLTPDERMQIIASLENGGIFLLKGAVKDVADALHCSQASVYRYLSQIKKDDSNSASE
;
A
#
# COMPACT_ATOMS: atom_id res chain seq x y z
N ARG A 1 -11.99 10.97 6.60
CA ARG A 1 -12.77 10.35 5.50
C ARG A 1 -12.15 10.83 4.21
N SER A 2 -11.69 9.92 3.37
CA SER A 2 -10.94 10.29 2.17
C SER A 2 -11.75 10.13 0.90
N ILE A 3 -12.52 9.04 0.77
CA ILE A 3 -13.40 8.88 -0.37
C ILE A 3 -14.69 9.67 -0.14
N VAL A 4 -14.92 10.66 -1.00
CA VAL A 4 -16.11 11.53 -0.94
C VAL A 4 -17.16 11.13 -1.96
N ALA A 5 -16.76 10.53 -3.07
CA ALA A 5 -17.64 9.99 -4.11
C ALA A 5 -17.01 8.74 -4.73
N ILE A 6 -17.85 7.82 -5.16
CA ILE A 6 -17.41 6.58 -5.82
C ILE A 6 -18.50 6.10 -6.79
N ALA A 7 -18.08 5.58 -7.93
CA ALA A 7 -18.94 4.88 -8.88
C ALA A 7 -18.35 3.49 -9.15
N ASN A 8 -19.21 2.51 -9.44
CA ASN A 8 -18.79 1.12 -9.72
C ASN A 8 -17.92 0.52 -8.62
N ASN A 9 -18.25 0.76 -7.38
CA ASN A 9 -17.46 0.37 -6.20
C ASN A 9 -17.20 -1.15 -6.11
N HIS A 10 -18.00 -1.97 -6.78
CA HIS A 10 -17.82 -3.43 -6.88
C HIS A 10 -16.49 -3.83 -7.55
N ILE A 11 -15.84 -2.95 -8.31
CA ILE A 11 -14.54 -3.20 -8.94
C ILE A 11 -13.42 -3.24 -7.89
N SER A 12 -13.39 -2.24 -7.02
CA SER A 12 -12.33 -2.12 -6.00
C SER A 12 -12.73 -2.64 -4.63
N GLY A 13 -14.03 -2.84 -4.40
CA GLY A 13 -14.58 -3.18 -3.09
C GLY A 13 -14.55 -2.04 -2.08
N ARG A 14 -14.29 -0.78 -2.52
CA ARG A 14 -14.18 0.39 -1.63
C ARG A 14 -15.53 1.07 -1.41
N GLU A 15 -15.61 1.83 -0.31
CA GLU A 15 -16.82 2.54 0.09
C GLU A 15 -16.54 4.02 0.36
N ILE A 16 -17.59 4.86 0.34
CA ILE A 16 -17.49 6.26 0.76
C ILE A 16 -17.01 6.33 2.19
N GLY A 17 -16.02 7.17 2.44
CA GLY A 17 -15.39 7.33 3.76
C GLY A 17 -14.20 6.42 4.01
N ALA A 18 -13.90 5.47 3.13
CA ALA A 18 -12.69 4.65 3.25
C ALA A 18 -11.41 5.51 3.26
N PRO A 19 -10.33 5.05 3.94
CA PRO A 19 -9.09 5.81 4.09
C PRO A 19 -8.33 5.94 2.76
N LEU A 20 -7.28 6.76 2.72
CA LEU A 20 -6.34 6.81 1.60
C LEU A 20 -5.58 5.49 1.48
N THR A 21 -5.26 5.12 0.24
CA THR A 21 -4.38 3.98 -0.04
C THR A 21 -2.92 4.32 0.26
N ASN A 22 -2.07 3.30 0.38
CA ASN A 22 -0.63 3.47 0.52
C ASN A 22 -0.02 4.33 -0.61
N VAL A 23 -0.50 4.16 -1.85
CA VAL A 23 -0.04 4.95 -3.00
C VAL A 23 -0.47 6.42 -2.86
N ALA A 24 -1.71 6.67 -2.47
CA ALA A 24 -2.19 8.04 -2.25
C ALA A 24 -1.47 8.72 -1.08
N LEU A 25 -1.19 8.00 0.02
CA LEU A 25 -0.39 8.50 1.13
C LEU A 25 1.02 8.86 0.68
N LYS A 26 1.67 7.99 -0.09
CA LYS A 26 3.01 8.26 -0.63
C LYS A 26 3.02 9.49 -1.53
N ILE A 27 2.03 9.66 -2.41
CA ILE A 27 1.88 10.86 -3.26
C ILE A 27 1.79 12.14 -2.41
N LEU A 28 1.11 12.09 -1.27
CA LEU A 28 1.04 13.23 -0.35
C LEU A 28 2.37 13.51 0.35
N MET A 29 3.10 12.47 0.74
CA MET A 29 4.38 12.59 1.45
C MET A 29 5.49 13.12 0.54
N ASP A 30 5.64 12.54 -0.66
CA ASP A 30 6.69 12.91 -1.62
C ASP A 30 6.32 14.12 -2.48
N LYS A 31 5.09 14.61 -2.36
CA LYS A 31 4.54 15.75 -3.09
C LYS A 31 4.70 15.65 -4.61
N SER A 32 4.72 14.43 -5.15
CA SER A 32 4.87 14.20 -6.59
C SER A 32 3.81 14.91 -7.43
N TYR A 33 2.65 15.25 -6.84
CA TYR A 33 1.62 16.07 -7.47
C TYR A 33 2.10 17.51 -7.81
N GLU A 34 3.16 18.04 -7.21
CA GLU A 34 3.68 19.38 -7.53
C GLU A 34 4.29 19.41 -8.93
N THR A 35 4.92 18.32 -9.37
CA THR A 35 5.62 18.19 -10.66
C THR A 35 4.84 17.42 -11.71
N GLN A 36 3.81 16.68 -11.32
CA GLN A 36 2.99 15.84 -12.18
C GLN A 36 1.51 16.17 -12.04
N ASP A 37 0.72 15.87 -13.06
CA ASP A 37 -0.74 16.04 -13.03
C ASP A 37 -1.47 14.71 -12.84
N TYR A 38 -0.77 13.61 -13.06
CA TYR A 38 -1.34 12.27 -12.96
C TYR A 38 -0.28 11.20 -12.70
N ARG A 39 -0.73 10.04 -12.27
CA ARG A 39 0.04 8.79 -12.22
C ARG A 39 -0.76 7.70 -12.91
N LEU A 40 -0.19 7.05 -13.93
CA LEU A 40 -0.91 6.09 -14.77
C LEU A 40 -0.41 4.66 -14.60
N HIS A 41 -1.32 3.70 -14.82
CA HIS A 41 -1.06 2.29 -15.07
C HIS A 41 -0.18 1.63 -13.99
N TYR A 42 -0.46 1.90 -12.74
CA TYR A 42 0.17 1.20 -11.63
C TYR A 42 -0.69 0.02 -11.15
N CYS A 43 -0.04 -0.99 -10.57
CA CYS A 43 -0.71 -2.17 -10.05
C CYS A 43 -1.45 -1.83 -8.75
N GLY A 44 -2.70 -2.25 -8.65
CA GLY A 44 -3.52 -2.21 -7.45
C GLY A 44 -4.03 -3.61 -7.10
N LEU A 45 -4.35 -3.82 -5.82
CA LEU A 45 -5.05 -4.99 -5.32
C LEU A 45 -6.34 -4.56 -4.67
N SER A 46 -7.46 -5.16 -5.06
CA SER A 46 -8.74 -4.98 -4.36
C SER A 46 -8.69 -5.60 -2.96
N ALA A 47 -9.68 -5.29 -2.13
CA ALA A 47 -9.82 -5.92 -0.81
C ALA A 47 -9.97 -7.45 -0.88
N GLU A 48 -10.42 -7.98 -2.02
CA GLU A 48 -10.57 -9.40 -2.31
C GLU A 48 -9.34 -10.02 -2.99
N GLY A 49 -8.24 -9.25 -3.13
CA GLY A 49 -6.99 -9.71 -3.76
C GLY A 49 -6.99 -9.73 -5.29
N LYS A 50 -8.01 -9.16 -5.96
CA LYS A 50 -8.01 -9.04 -7.42
C LYS A 50 -7.01 -7.99 -7.88
N THR A 51 -6.24 -8.30 -8.90
CA THR A 51 -5.34 -7.33 -9.53
C THR A 51 -6.14 -6.29 -10.31
N LEU A 52 -5.82 -5.03 -10.06
CA LEU A 52 -6.42 -3.88 -10.72
C LEU A 52 -5.33 -3.08 -11.44
N ARG A 53 -5.68 -2.49 -12.57
CA ARG A 53 -4.88 -1.44 -13.20
C ARG A 53 -5.40 -0.09 -12.75
N SER A 54 -4.62 0.60 -11.96
CA SER A 54 -4.99 1.86 -11.33
C SER A 54 -4.36 3.06 -12.03
N SER A 55 -5.06 4.18 -12.02
CA SER A 55 -4.55 5.48 -12.48
C SER A 55 -5.15 6.58 -11.61
N THR A 56 -4.35 7.61 -11.31
CA THR A 56 -4.79 8.73 -10.49
C THR A 56 -4.48 10.04 -11.19
N MET A 57 -5.47 10.92 -11.29
CA MET A 57 -5.32 12.31 -11.69
C MET A 57 -5.36 13.21 -10.46
N PHE A 58 -4.47 14.18 -10.41
CA PHE A 58 -4.36 15.15 -9.33
C PHE A 58 -5.16 16.40 -9.66
N ILE A 59 -6.18 16.68 -8.85
CA ILE A 59 -7.02 17.88 -8.99
C ILE A 59 -6.39 18.99 -8.16
N LYS A 60 -5.92 20.04 -8.84
CA LYS A 60 -5.24 21.16 -8.22
C LYS A 60 -6.04 22.45 -8.35
N HIS A 61 -5.97 23.30 -7.33
CA HIS A 61 -6.45 24.66 -7.36
C HIS A 61 -5.35 25.60 -6.91
N ASN A 62 -4.97 26.56 -7.75
CA ASN A 62 -3.84 27.47 -7.49
C ASN A 62 -2.53 26.74 -7.12
N GLY A 63 -2.22 25.64 -7.82
CA GLY A 63 -1.03 24.83 -7.60
C GLY A 63 -1.11 23.90 -6.38
N LYS A 64 -2.15 23.97 -5.57
CA LYS A 64 -2.34 23.11 -4.41
C LYS A 64 -3.24 21.92 -4.75
N LEU A 65 -2.85 20.73 -4.32
CA LEU A 65 -3.69 19.56 -4.42
C LEU A 65 -4.95 19.75 -3.57
N VAL A 66 -6.13 19.61 -4.20
CA VAL A 66 -7.42 19.71 -3.52
C VAL A 66 -8.14 18.35 -3.49
N ASP A 67 -7.92 17.50 -4.52
CA ASP A 67 -8.54 16.18 -4.59
C ASP A 67 -7.75 15.26 -5.53
N MET A 68 -8.12 13.98 -5.56
CA MET A 68 -7.58 12.97 -6.48
C MET A 68 -8.73 12.18 -7.11
N LEU A 69 -8.74 12.06 -8.44
CA LEU A 69 -9.63 11.14 -9.14
C LEU A 69 -8.86 9.84 -9.40
N CYS A 70 -9.27 8.75 -8.73
CA CYS A 70 -8.70 7.42 -8.92
C CYS A 70 -9.59 6.59 -9.83
N ILE A 71 -9.01 5.96 -10.84
CA ILE A 71 -9.68 5.06 -11.77
C ILE A 71 -9.07 3.68 -11.62
N ASN A 72 -9.89 2.70 -11.26
CA ASN A 72 -9.50 1.31 -11.13
C ASN A 72 -10.17 0.50 -12.23
N PHE A 73 -9.37 -0.28 -12.95
CA PHE A 73 -9.83 -1.13 -14.03
C PHE A 73 -9.52 -2.60 -13.70
N ASP A 74 -10.52 -3.46 -13.79
CA ASP A 74 -10.37 -4.90 -13.60
C ASP A 74 -9.88 -5.54 -14.90
N ASP A 75 -8.60 -5.90 -14.93
CA ASP A 75 -7.95 -6.51 -16.08
C ASP A 75 -8.11 -8.05 -16.11
N SER A 76 -8.78 -8.67 -15.15
CA SER A 76 -8.84 -10.13 -14.98
C SER A 76 -9.31 -10.87 -16.24
N ARG A 77 -10.30 -10.33 -16.96
CA ARG A 77 -10.81 -10.95 -18.20
C ARG A 77 -9.77 -10.89 -19.34
N TYR A 78 -8.99 -9.82 -19.42
CA TYR A 78 -7.94 -9.66 -20.44
C TYR A 78 -6.75 -10.54 -20.13
N LEU A 79 -6.39 -10.66 -18.85
CA LEU A 79 -5.34 -11.58 -18.40
C LEU A 79 -5.72 -13.02 -18.71
N ALA A 80 -6.94 -13.44 -18.37
CA ALA A 80 -7.43 -14.80 -18.69
C ALA A 80 -7.47 -15.06 -20.22
N ALA A 81 -7.89 -14.09 -21.03
CA ALA A 81 -7.86 -14.22 -22.48
C ALA A 81 -6.43 -14.33 -23.01
N SER A 82 -5.50 -13.52 -22.49
CA SER A 82 -4.08 -13.58 -22.83
C SER A 82 -3.47 -14.92 -22.48
N GLU A 83 -3.74 -15.43 -21.29
CA GLU A 83 -3.28 -16.76 -20.85
C GLU A 83 -3.80 -17.86 -21.77
N ASN A 84 -5.10 -17.84 -22.12
CA ASN A 84 -5.66 -18.80 -23.05
C ASN A 84 -4.96 -18.79 -24.43
N VAL A 85 -4.65 -17.61 -24.96
CA VAL A 85 -3.89 -17.47 -26.23
C VAL A 85 -2.50 -18.07 -26.07
N LEU A 86 -1.82 -17.80 -24.96
CA LEU A 86 -0.47 -18.34 -24.73
C LEU A 86 -0.47 -19.86 -24.58
N ARG A 87 -1.46 -20.44 -23.90
CA ARG A 87 -1.65 -21.91 -23.77
C ARG A 87 -1.88 -22.59 -25.14
N MET A 88 -2.40 -21.88 -26.13
CA MET A 88 -2.50 -22.41 -27.51
C MET A 88 -1.15 -22.49 -28.24
N CYS A 89 -0.18 -21.69 -27.84
CA CYS A 89 1.10 -21.52 -28.51
C CYS A 89 2.28 -22.15 -27.76
N HIS A 90 2.14 -22.39 -26.46
CA HIS A 90 3.22 -22.85 -25.57
C HIS A 90 2.78 -24.04 -24.70
N PRO A 91 3.72 -24.90 -24.27
CA PRO A 91 3.44 -25.93 -23.28
C PRO A 91 2.93 -25.33 -21.96
N ASP A 92 2.02 -26.02 -21.29
CA ASP A 92 1.42 -25.56 -20.03
C ASP A 92 2.46 -25.20 -18.97
N ILE A 93 3.52 -25.99 -18.83
CA ILE A 93 4.60 -25.73 -17.87
C ILE A 93 5.28 -24.37 -18.08
N PHE A 94 5.41 -23.93 -19.33
CA PHE A 94 5.98 -22.63 -19.63
C PHE A 94 5.07 -21.50 -19.16
N ILE A 95 3.76 -21.65 -19.32
CA ILE A 95 2.77 -20.68 -18.89
C ILE A 95 2.77 -20.59 -17.36
N ASP A 96 2.73 -21.72 -16.67
CA ASP A 96 2.66 -21.80 -15.21
C ASP A 96 3.92 -21.23 -14.54
N GLU A 97 5.10 -21.47 -15.14
CA GLU A 97 6.37 -21.02 -14.55
C GLU A 97 6.72 -19.56 -14.87
N HIS A 98 6.34 -19.04 -16.05
CA HIS A 98 6.89 -17.78 -16.56
C HIS A 98 5.86 -16.66 -16.76
N ILE A 99 4.60 -17.00 -16.98
CA ILE A 99 3.59 -16.05 -17.47
C ILE A 99 2.42 -15.92 -16.52
N ALA A 100 1.88 -17.03 -16.00
CA ALA A 100 0.76 -16.96 -15.08
C ALA A 100 1.20 -16.24 -13.79
N PRO A 101 0.51 -15.16 -13.38
CA PRO A 101 0.68 -14.65 -12.03
C PRO A 101 0.26 -15.78 -11.09
N GLN A 102 1.22 -16.40 -10.42
CA GLN A 102 0.91 -17.36 -9.37
C GLN A 102 0.10 -16.62 -8.32
N GLN A 103 -1.20 -16.87 -8.32
CA GLN A 103 -2.07 -16.45 -7.22
C GLN A 103 -1.48 -17.12 -5.99
N ALA A 104 -1.15 -16.33 -4.96
CA ALA A 104 -0.71 -16.88 -3.70
C ALA A 104 -1.86 -17.75 -3.17
N GLU A 105 -1.63 -19.05 -3.08
CA GLU A 105 -2.58 -19.96 -2.45
C GLU A 105 -2.75 -19.55 -0.98
N PRO A 106 -3.97 -19.60 -0.43
CA PRO A 106 -4.18 -19.35 0.99
C PRO A 106 -3.36 -20.34 1.82
N GLY A 107 -2.29 -19.87 2.47
CA GLY A 107 -1.39 -20.69 3.27
C GLY A 107 -0.02 -20.94 2.64
N ASP A 108 0.32 -20.32 1.53
CA ASP A 108 1.68 -20.35 0.96
C ASP A 108 2.68 -19.76 1.97
N PRO A 109 3.64 -20.56 2.47
CA PRO A 109 4.66 -20.09 3.41
C PRO A 109 5.65 -19.11 2.78
N PHE A 110 5.63 -18.95 1.44
CA PHE A 110 6.49 -18.00 0.70
C PHE A 110 5.64 -17.19 -0.29
N PRO A 111 4.76 -16.27 0.20
CA PRO A 111 4.01 -15.42 -0.70
C PRO A 111 4.99 -14.63 -1.57
N ARG A 112 4.82 -14.68 -2.89
CA ARG A 112 5.62 -13.84 -3.80
C ARG A 112 5.50 -12.40 -3.34
N ALA A 113 6.63 -11.74 -3.16
CA ALA A 113 6.68 -10.34 -2.77
C ALA A 113 5.89 -9.50 -3.78
N VAL A 114 4.75 -9.02 -3.34
CA VAL A 114 3.99 -8.01 -4.08
C VAL A 114 4.92 -6.81 -4.27
N PRO A 115 5.10 -6.29 -5.50
CA PRO A 115 5.99 -5.14 -5.70
C PRO A 115 5.67 -4.03 -4.71
N ALA A 116 6.69 -3.44 -4.09
CA ALA A 116 6.54 -2.38 -3.09
C ALA A 116 5.73 -1.16 -3.61
N THR A 117 5.54 -1.07 -4.93
CA THR A 117 4.75 -0.05 -5.62
C THR A 117 3.29 -0.45 -5.84
N THR A 118 2.87 -1.67 -5.41
CA THR A 118 1.48 -2.10 -5.57
C THR A 118 0.58 -1.33 -4.61
N GLU A 119 -0.50 -0.80 -5.14
CA GLU A 119 -1.54 -0.17 -4.34
C GLU A 119 -2.33 -1.22 -3.58
N SER A 120 -2.40 -1.10 -2.26
CA SER A 120 -3.29 -1.91 -1.43
C SER A 120 -4.55 -1.11 -1.11
N VAL A 121 -5.69 -1.73 -1.37
CA VAL A 121 -7.02 -1.12 -1.21
C VAL A 121 -7.68 -1.70 0.03
N HIS A 122 -7.90 -0.85 1.03
CA HIS A 122 -8.55 -1.23 2.28
C HIS A 122 -9.73 -0.31 2.60
N ASN A 123 -10.70 -0.81 3.34
CA ASN A 123 -11.88 -0.05 3.77
C ASN A 123 -11.76 0.51 5.18
N SER A 124 -10.74 0.11 5.94
CA SER A 124 -10.52 0.56 7.32
C SER A 124 -9.06 0.95 7.57
N ILE A 125 -8.82 1.79 8.56
CA ILE A 125 -7.48 2.29 8.91
C ILE A 125 -6.65 1.18 9.55
N ASP A 126 -7.26 0.34 10.38
CA ASP A 126 -6.62 -0.82 11.00
C ASP A 126 -6.09 -1.80 9.94
N ALA A 127 -6.85 -2.05 8.86
CA ALA A 127 -6.41 -2.88 7.75
C ALA A 127 -5.23 -2.23 6.99
N VAL A 128 -5.23 -0.91 6.76
CA VAL A 128 -4.10 -0.20 6.15
C VAL A 128 -2.85 -0.28 7.03
N ALA A 129 -2.99 -0.05 8.32
CA ALA A 129 -1.88 -0.10 9.27
C ALA A 129 -1.35 -1.54 9.43
N GLY A 130 -2.23 -2.53 9.55
CA GLY A 130 -1.87 -3.94 9.64
C GLY A 130 -1.12 -4.45 8.42
N ASP A 131 -1.59 -4.11 7.20
CA ASP A 131 -0.93 -4.46 5.95
C ASP A 131 0.45 -3.78 5.83
N ALA A 132 0.57 -2.51 6.21
CA ALA A 132 1.84 -1.80 6.19
C ALA A 132 2.86 -2.39 7.17
N VAL A 133 2.45 -2.71 8.40
CA VAL A 133 3.28 -3.41 9.38
C VAL A 133 3.66 -4.80 8.89
N GLY A 134 2.69 -5.57 8.35
CA GLY A 134 2.92 -6.91 7.83
C GLY A 134 3.99 -6.95 6.73
N ARG A 135 3.96 -6.01 5.79
CA ARG A 135 5.02 -5.90 4.76
C ARG A 135 6.40 -5.66 5.34
N GLU A 136 6.51 -4.82 6.36
CA GLU A 136 7.81 -4.57 7.02
C GLU A 136 8.32 -5.79 7.79
N LEU A 137 7.43 -6.52 8.47
CA LEU A 137 7.79 -7.76 9.16
C LEU A 137 8.28 -8.83 8.18
N ILE A 138 7.61 -8.99 7.03
CA ILE A 138 8.05 -9.90 5.96
C ILE A 138 9.41 -9.47 5.42
N ARG A 139 9.62 -8.18 5.17
CA ARG A 139 10.90 -7.63 4.68
C ARG A 139 12.06 -7.92 5.64
N LEU A 140 11.82 -7.85 6.94
CA LEU A 140 12.83 -8.14 7.98
C LEU A 140 12.94 -9.64 8.29
N GLY A 141 11.99 -10.46 7.86
CA GLY A 141 11.97 -11.90 8.16
C GLY A 141 11.70 -12.21 9.62
N VAL A 142 10.97 -11.36 10.34
CA VAL A 142 10.71 -11.47 11.79
C VAL A 142 9.21 -11.38 12.09
N THR A 143 8.82 -11.87 13.26
CA THR A 143 7.46 -11.70 13.79
C THR A 143 7.40 -10.57 14.80
N ALA A 144 6.21 -9.96 14.98
CA ALA A 144 6.02 -8.81 15.88
C ALA A 144 6.50 -9.06 17.33
N ASP A 145 6.35 -10.29 17.82
CA ASP A 145 6.75 -10.69 19.18
C ASP A 145 8.28 -10.77 19.38
N ARG A 146 9.03 -10.90 18.29
CA ARG A 146 10.50 -11.08 18.33
C ARG A 146 11.27 -9.82 17.96
N LEU A 147 10.58 -8.72 17.70
CA LEU A 147 11.22 -7.46 17.33
C LEU A 147 12.10 -6.89 18.43
N THR A 148 13.34 -6.58 18.09
CA THR A 148 14.24 -5.76 18.89
C THR A 148 13.77 -4.29 18.90
N PRO A 149 14.23 -3.46 19.85
CA PRO A 149 13.95 -2.02 19.84
C PRO A 149 14.37 -1.31 18.55
N ASP A 150 15.53 -1.69 17.98
CA ASP A 150 16.07 -1.08 16.75
C ASP A 150 15.24 -1.46 15.53
N GLU A 151 14.83 -2.72 15.39
CA GLU A 151 13.94 -3.17 14.32
C GLU A 151 12.57 -2.49 14.42
N ARG A 152 12.04 -2.32 15.64
CA ARG A 152 10.80 -1.58 15.87
C ARG A 152 10.91 -0.13 15.43
N MET A 153 12.02 0.53 15.76
CA MET A 153 12.30 1.89 15.30
C MET A 153 12.38 1.96 13.78
N GLN A 154 13.06 1.00 13.14
CA GLN A 154 13.19 0.93 11.68
C GLN A 154 11.83 0.76 11.01
N ILE A 155 10.95 -0.09 11.52
CA ILE A 155 9.58 -0.25 11.02
C ILE A 155 8.82 1.07 11.15
N ILE A 156 8.84 1.69 12.33
CA ILE A 156 8.11 2.95 12.58
C ILE A 156 8.62 4.07 11.68
N ALA A 157 9.92 4.16 11.42
CA ALA A 157 10.49 5.12 10.47
C ALA A 157 10.00 4.86 9.04
N SER A 158 9.95 3.61 8.60
CA SER A 158 9.39 3.25 7.29
C SER A 158 7.91 3.62 7.16
N LEU A 159 7.11 3.38 8.21
CA LEU A 159 5.70 3.74 8.25
C LEU A 159 5.46 5.26 8.26
N GLU A 160 6.30 6.04 8.95
CA GLU A 160 6.25 7.52 8.92
C GLU A 160 6.55 8.02 7.52
N ASN A 161 7.63 7.53 6.90
CA ASN A 161 7.99 7.86 5.52
C ASN A 161 6.92 7.42 4.51
N GLY A 162 6.19 6.35 4.80
CA GLY A 162 5.03 5.90 4.02
C GLY A 162 3.74 6.69 4.27
N GLY A 163 3.74 7.63 5.22
CA GLY A 163 2.60 8.48 5.53
C GLY A 163 1.49 7.81 6.34
N ILE A 164 1.73 6.65 6.92
CA ILE A 164 0.70 5.90 7.69
C ILE A 164 0.15 6.74 8.84
N PHE A 165 1.00 7.51 9.51
CA PHE A 165 0.60 8.35 10.64
C PHE A 165 -0.16 9.62 10.25
N LEU A 166 -0.39 9.89 8.96
CA LEU A 166 -1.37 10.89 8.50
C LEU A 166 -2.81 10.41 8.72
N LEU A 167 -3.02 9.11 8.86
CA LEU A 167 -4.33 8.53 9.11
C LEU A 167 -4.70 8.71 10.59
N LYS A 168 -5.87 9.28 10.85
CA LYS A 168 -6.35 9.52 12.22
C LYS A 168 -6.60 8.18 12.93
N GLY A 169 -5.86 7.92 14.00
CA GLY A 169 -5.97 6.67 14.78
C GLY A 169 -4.89 5.64 14.46
N ALA A 170 -4.13 5.81 13.39
CA ALA A 170 -3.10 4.86 12.96
C ALA A 170 -2.07 4.52 14.04
N VAL A 171 -1.76 5.43 14.97
CA VAL A 171 -0.85 5.15 16.10
C VAL A 171 -1.35 3.98 16.94
N LYS A 172 -2.66 3.91 17.20
CA LYS A 172 -3.28 2.80 17.94
C LYS A 172 -3.13 1.50 17.13
N ASP A 173 -3.53 1.54 15.85
CA ASP A 173 -3.58 0.35 15.02
C ASP A 173 -2.16 -0.21 14.76
N VAL A 174 -1.16 0.67 14.57
CA VAL A 174 0.26 0.28 14.48
C VAL A 174 0.76 -0.29 15.82
N ALA A 175 0.39 0.30 16.96
CA ALA A 175 0.77 -0.22 18.27
C ALA A 175 0.22 -1.64 18.51
N ASP A 176 -1.04 -1.85 18.15
CA ASP A 176 -1.70 -3.15 18.24
C ASP A 176 -1.01 -4.18 17.32
N ALA A 177 -0.70 -3.82 16.07
CA ALA A 177 -0.02 -4.69 15.10
C ALA A 177 1.44 -5.01 15.48
N LEU A 178 2.15 -4.12 16.16
CA LEU A 178 3.52 -4.32 16.66
C LEU A 178 3.58 -4.90 18.08
N HIS A 179 2.44 -5.24 18.67
CA HIS A 179 2.31 -5.73 20.05
C HIS A 179 3.04 -4.82 21.07
N CYS A 180 2.83 -3.50 20.96
CA CYS A 180 3.44 -2.53 21.85
C CYS A 180 2.43 -1.44 22.29
N SER A 181 2.83 -0.57 23.22
CA SER A 181 1.97 0.52 23.66
C SER A 181 2.02 1.71 22.69
N GLN A 182 0.92 2.46 22.59
CA GLN A 182 0.88 3.71 21.82
C GLN A 182 1.97 4.70 22.30
N ALA A 183 2.26 4.73 23.60
CA ALA A 183 3.33 5.55 24.17
C ALA A 183 4.70 5.17 23.59
N SER A 184 4.93 3.89 23.33
CA SER A 184 6.16 3.41 22.65
C SER A 184 6.25 3.93 21.22
N VAL A 185 5.15 3.88 20.45
CA VAL A 185 5.10 4.42 19.09
C VAL A 185 5.39 5.92 19.07
N TYR A 186 4.76 6.70 19.96
CA TYR A 186 5.03 8.14 20.10
C TYR A 186 6.49 8.44 20.45
N ARG A 187 7.09 7.64 21.34
CA ARG A 187 8.51 7.79 21.70
C ARG A 187 9.43 7.59 20.49
N TYR A 188 9.20 6.54 19.70
CA TYR A 188 9.97 6.28 18.47
C TYR A 188 9.78 7.39 17.44
N LEU A 189 8.55 7.85 17.19
CA LEU A 189 8.28 8.97 16.29
C LEU A 189 8.99 10.26 16.72
N SER A 190 9.05 10.53 18.03
CA SER A 190 9.76 11.70 18.57
C SER A 190 11.27 11.59 18.39
N GLN A 191 11.81 10.38 18.46
CA GLN A 191 13.23 10.13 18.26
C GLN A 191 13.61 10.31 16.79
N ILE A 192 12.84 9.73 15.85
CA ILE A 192 13.03 9.88 14.40
C ILE A 192 13.05 11.37 13.99
N LYS A 193 12.09 12.17 14.47
CA LYS A 193 12.03 13.62 14.18
C LYS A 193 13.21 14.41 14.71
N LYS A 194 13.84 13.99 15.81
CA LYS A 194 15.06 14.61 16.33
C LYS A 194 16.27 14.29 15.48
N ASP A 195 16.37 13.04 15.02
CA ASP A 195 17.47 12.60 14.18
C ASP A 195 17.43 13.28 12.81
N ASP A 196 16.24 13.41 12.20
CA ASP A 196 16.03 14.15 10.95
C ASP A 196 16.40 15.65 11.08
N SER A 197 16.05 16.28 12.22
CA SER A 197 16.38 17.71 12.45
C SER A 197 17.87 17.95 12.65
N ASN A 198 18.60 16.98 13.19
CA ASN A 198 20.05 17.10 13.36
C ASN A 198 20.81 16.89 12.04
N SER A 199 20.33 15.97 11.18
CA SER A 199 20.94 15.72 9.86
C SER A 199 20.70 16.84 8.84
N ALA A 200 19.70 17.69 9.05
CA ALA A 200 19.42 18.86 8.20
C ALA A 200 20.22 20.12 8.61
N SER A 201 21.00 20.03 9.69
CA SER A 201 21.77 21.16 10.26
C SER A 201 23.27 21.04 10.02
N GLU A 202 23.73 19.96 9.38
CA GLU A 202 25.08 19.75 8.88
C GLU A 202 25.15 19.99 7.35
#